data_d1c44f98cdc68598b05e36d8424ef827
#
_entry.id   d1c44f98cdc68598b05e36d8424ef827
#
_cell.length_a   1.000
_cell.length_b   1.000
_cell.length_c   1.000
_cell.angle_alpha   90.00
_cell.angle_beta   90.00
_cell.angle_gamma   90.00
#
_symmetry.space_group_name_H-M   'P 1'
#
loop_
_entity.id
_entity.type
_entity.pdbx_description
1 polymer ?
#
loop_
_entity_poly.entity_id
_entity_poly.type
_entity_poly.pdbx_seq_one_letter_code
_entity_poly.pdbx_strand_id
1 'polypeptide(L)'
;MAAKRKTLPKNFLELLDAGDNAQIMEVYSKCALNARYDSSKSCSTALHAYALNEELARWLCDQGLDINTPDYYGRTPLHIHAGAGTAMVSVLIELGADVNRADNYGTTPLHRALGNGKAEAVRLLVEHGADLNALNDRGQSPLEAAMLSCSNVGIIPLAASAKLLTSKGVPVTTEMKESIERLAQSFEFYRDSFNKDMLPKTDEALDELCALTGTVRPPRMQKHNGRDTITVAQGSWQKQYEDLWNYLVPGHGSAATAQGEVIRITGKIRDELMRNGGANWSRQWRMILNALPELMSSANSLSKQQLERLKAASSAILAQGDDDDETLEELCQLAVQWVALNPDPIPLDPQPYKL
;
A
#
# COMPACT_ATOMS: atom_id res chain seq x y z
N MET A 1 -29.37 -20.81 -37.93
CA MET A 1 -28.19 -19.94 -37.73
C MET A 1 -27.22 -20.66 -36.82
N ALA A 2 -25.93 -20.68 -37.14
CA ALA A 2 -24.93 -21.27 -36.26
C ALA A 2 -24.88 -20.49 -34.92
N ALA A 3 -24.71 -21.23 -33.81
CA ALA A 3 -24.58 -20.59 -32.49
C ALA A 3 -23.36 -19.69 -32.45
N LYS A 4 -23.54 -18.43 -32.09
CA LYS A 4 -22.43 -17.46 -31.92
C LYS A 4 -21.51 -17.88 -30.77
N ARG A 5 -20.21 -17.65 -30.91
CA ARG A 5 -19.20 -17.94 -29.85
C ARG A 5 -19.44 -17.07 -28.61
N LYS A 6 -19.41 -17.68 -27.44
CA LYS A 6 -19.49 -16.96 -26.13
C LYS A 6 -18.15 -16.40 -25.66
N THR A 7 -17.05 -16.74 -26.33
CA THR A 7 -15.70 -16.27 -26.03
C THR A 7 -15.12 -15.50 -27.21
N LEU A 8 -14.44 -14.43 -26.92
CA LEU A 8 -13.64 -13.67 -27.89
C LEU A 8 -12.35 -14.45 -28.22
N PRO A 9 -11.71 -14.19 -29.38
CA PRO A 9 -10.47 -14.86 -29.74
C PRO A 9 -9.36 -14.56 -28.74
N LYS A 10 -8.37 -15.47 -28.63
CA LYS A 10 -7.26 -15.35 -27.67
C LYS A 10 -6.40 -14.08 -27.85
N ASN A 11 -6.28 -13.62 -29.09
CA ASN A 11 -5.55 -12.40 -29.44
C ASN A 11 -6.43 -11.15 -29.41
N PHE A 12 -7.59 -11.18 -28.75
CA PHE A 12 -8.54 -10.06 -28.77
C PHE A 12 -7.95 -8.77 -28.15
N LEU A 13 -7.15 -8.89 -27.08
CA LEU A 13 -6.48 -7.73 -26.49
C LEU A 13 -5.44 -7.12 -27.42
N GLU A 14 -4.72 -7.95 -28.17
CA GLU A 14 -3.74 -7.49 -29.18
C GLU A 14 -4.45 -6.72 -30.32
N LEU A 15 -5.67 -7.16 -30.71
CA LEU A 15 -6.49 -6.43 -31.68
C LEU A 15 -6.96 -5.09 -31.14
N LEU A 16 -7.34 -5.02 -29.86
CA LEU A 16 -7.68 -3.75 -29.20
C LEU A 16 -6.50 -2.80 -29.14
N ASP A 17 -5.31 -3.30 -28.75
CA ASP A 17 -4.09 -2.50 -28.68
C ASP A 17 -3.66 -1.99 -30.06
N ALA A 18 -3.94 -2.76 -31.13
CA ALA A 18 -3.69 -2.32 -32.51
C ALA A 18 -4.67 -1.23 -33.00
N GLY A 19 -5.80 -1.05 -32.29
CA GLY A 19 -6.79 0.01 -32.60
C GLY A 19 -7.57 -0.20 -33.88
N ASP A 20 -7.57 -1.41 -34.47
CA ASP A 20 -8.34 -1.73 -35.70
C ASP A 20 -9.79 -2.08 -35.34
N ASN A 21 -10.60 -1.03 -35.16
CA ASN A 21 -12.01 -1.19 -34.85
C ASN A 21 -12.78 -2.00 -35.91
N ALA A 22 -12.42 -1.88 -37.19
CA ALA A 22 -13.10 -2.63 -38.27
C ALA A 22 -12.90 -4.14 -38.10
N GLN A 23 -11.68 -4.57 -37.80
CA GLN A 23 -11.38 -5.97 -37.54
C GLN A 23 -12.06 -6.49 -36.26
N ILE A 24 -12.12 -5.65 -35.21
CA ILE A 24 -12.82 -5.99 -33.96
C ILE A 24 -14.33 -6.17 -34.22
N MET A 25 -14.96 -5.29 -34.96
CA MET A 25 -16.37 -5.38 -35.35
C MET A 25 -16.63 -6.65 -36.18
N GLU A 26 -15.69 -7.05 -37.08
CA GLU A 26 -15.77 -8.33 -37.81
C GLU A 26 -15.73 -9.53 -36.87
N VAL A 27 -14.88 -9.49 -35.83
CA VAL A 27 -14.83 -10.54 -34.79
C VAL A 27 -16.21 -10.70 -34.13
N TYR A 28 -16.88 -9.60 -33.80
CA TYR A 28 -18.20 -9.63 -33.19
C TYR A 28 -19.33 -10.14 -34.13
N SER A 29 -19.11 -10.12 -35.45
CA SER A 29 -20.08 -10.77 -36.38
C SER A 29 -20.21 -12.28 -36.10
N LYS A 30 -19.14 -12.91 -35.59
CA LYS A 30 -19.01 -14.36 -35.30
C LYS A 30 -19.19 -14.68 -33.80
N CYS A 31 -19.21 -13.68 -32.93
CA CYS A 31 -19.28 -13.82 -31.48
C CYS A 31 -20.64 -13.32 -30.95
N ALA A 32 -21.03 -13.80 -29.77
CA ALA A 32 -22.14 -13.20 -29.03
C ALA A 32 -21.71 -11.81 -28.55
N LEU A 33 -22.64 -10.87 -28.46
CA LEU A 33 -22.34 -9.49 -28.06
C LEU A 33 -21.70 -9.41 -26.66
N ASN A 34 -22.16 -10.25 -25.74
CA ASN A 34 -21.61 -10.39 -24.38
C ASN A 34 -20.48 -11.43 -24.30
N ALA A 35 -19.83 -11.74 -25.42
CA ALA A 35 -18.68 -12.62 -25.43
C ALA A 35 -17.55 -12.06 -24.56
N ARG A 36 -16.83 -12.96 -23.88
CA ARG A 36 -15.78 -12.62 -22.91
C ARG A 36 -14.42 -13.00 -23.45
N TYR A 37 -13.40 -12.14 -23.22
CA TYR A 37 -12.05 -12.40 -23.70
C TYR A 37 -11.19 -13.19 -22.68
N ASP A 38 -11.59 -13.19 -21.42
CA ASP A 38 -10.98 -14.01 -20.39
C ASP A 38 -12.02 -14.92 -19.75
N SER A 39 -11.99 -16.18 -20.18
CA SER A 39 -12.91 -17.22 -19.66
C SER A 39 -12.44 -17.82 -18.33
N SER A 40 -11.20 -17.55 -17.91
CA SER A 40 -10.55 -18.32 -16.84
C SER A 40 -10.52 -17.61 -15.49
N LYS A 41 -10.52 -16.27 -15.42
CA LYS A 41 -10.35 -15.55 -14.15
C LYS A 41 -11.29 -14.36 -13.93
N SER A 42 -11.45 -13.45 -14.88
CA SER A 42 -12.25 -12.25 -14.66
C SER A 42 -13.59 -12.22 -15.39
N CYS A 43 -13.77 -13.05 -16.41
CA CYS A 43 -14.98 -13.06 -17.23
C CYS A 43 -15.34 -11.69 -17.83
N SER A 44 -14.36 -10.93 -18.29
CA SER A 44 -14.50 -9.55 -18.76
C SER A 44 -15.00 -9.48 -20.22
N THR A 45 -15.88 -8.53 -20.51
CA THR A 45 -16.27 -8.16 -21.89
C THR A 45 -15.31 -7.13 -22.46
N ALA A 46 -15.41 -6.81 -23.76
CA ALA A 46 -14.58 -5.78 -24.38
C ALA A 46 -14.67 -4.41 -23.67
N LEU A 47 -15.83 -4.06 -23.09
CA LEU A 47 -16.01 -2.81 -22.35
C LEU A 47 -15.10 -2.69 -21.10
N HIS A 48 -14.59 -3.80 -20.56
CA HIS A 48 -13.66 -3.79 -19.42
C HIS A 48 -12.19 -3.62 -19.83
N ALA A 49 -11.87 -3.65 -21.12
CA ALA A 49 -10.49 -3.62 -21.58
C ALA A 49 -9.90 -2.21 -21.50
N TYR A 50 -8.70 -2.07 -20.99
CA TYR A 50 -8.00 -0.77 -20.85
C TYR A 50 -7.76 -0.07 -22.20
N ALA A 51 -7.54 -0.84 -23.27
CA ALA A 51 -7.36 -0.33 -24.62
C ALA A 51 -8.69 -0.02 -25.36
N LEU A 52 -9.83 -0.08 -24.64
CA LEU A 52 -11.11 0.33 -25.19
C LEU A 52 -11.05 1.79 -25.62
N ASN A 53 -11.52 2.08 -26.83
CA ASN A 53 -11.71 3.45 -27.33
C ASN A 53 -13.19 3.82 -27.43
N GLU A 54 -13.46 5.10 -27.56
CA GLU A 54 -14.82 5.65 -27.58
C GLU A 54 -15.68 5.08 -28.72
N GLU A 55 -15.12 5.00 -29.94
CA GLU A 55 -15.84 4.51 -31.13
C GLU A 55 -16.36 3.07 -30.89
N LEU A 56 -15.48 2.21 -30.39
CA LEU A 56 -15.83 0.81 -30.10
C LEU A 56 -16.83 0.71 -28.95
N ALA A 57 -16.68 1.52 -27.90
CA ALA A 57 -17.61 1.54 -26.77
C ALA A 57 -19.03 1.91 -27.22
N ARG A 58 -19.16 3.01 -27.98
CA ARG A 58 -20.43 3.47 -28.54
C ARG A 58 -21.03 2.40 -29.45
N TRP A 59 -20.26 1.84 -30.38
CA TRP A 59 -20.73 0.80 -31.28
C TRP A 59 -21.23 -0.43 -30.51
N LEU A 60 -20.51 -0.92 -29.48
CA LEU A 60 -20.94 -2.07 -28.68
C LEU A 60 -22.26 -1.81 -27.95
N CYS A 61 -22.42 -0.63 -27.38
CA CYS A 61 -23.65 -0.22 -26.73
C CYS A 61 -24.83 -0.09 -27.74
N ASP A 62 -24.60 0.47 -28.94
CA ASP A 62 -25.57 0.55 -30.03
C ASP A 62 -26.01 -0.82 -30.51
N GLN A 63 -25.12 -1.82 -30.47
CA GLN A 63 -25.48 -3.21 -30.74
C GLN A 63 -26.30 -3.86 -29.60
N GLY A 64 -26.45 -3.18 -28.45
CA GLY A 64 -27.19 -3.62 -27.28
C GLY A 64 -26.38 -4.34 -26.20
N LEU A 65 -25.04 -4.17 -26.19
CA LEU A 65 -24.24 -4.63 -25.05
C LEU A 65 -24.57 -3.76 -23.83
N ASP A 66 -24.99 -4.40 -22.73
CA ASP A 66 -25.27 -3.70 -21.49
C ASP A 66 -23.98 -3.07 -20.94
N ILE A 67 -23.98 -1.73 -20.83
CA ILE A 67 -22.88 -0.92 -20.31
C ILE A 67 -22.52 -1.28 -18.85
N ASN A 68 -23.49 -1.85 -18.12
CA ASN A 68 -23.35 -2.27 -16.72
C ASN A 68 -23.07 -3.77 -16.56
N THR A 69 -22.73 -4.48 -17.66
CA THR A 69 -22.41 -5.91 -17.60
C THR A 69 -21.27 -6.16 -16.58
N PRO A 70 -21.49 -7.00 -15.54
CA PRO A 70 -20.48 -7.26 -14.54
C PRO A 70 -19.45 -8.30 -15.01
N ASP A 71 -18.24 -8.20 -14.50
CA ASP A 71 -17.26 -9.28 -14.54
C ASP A 71 -17.52 -10.33 -13.42
N TYR A 72 -16.58 -11.27 -13.23
CA TYR A 72 -16.70 -12.31 -12.19
C TYR A 72 -16.77 -11.73 -10.76
N TYR A 73 -16.14 -10.60 -10.53
CA TYR A 73 -16.13 -9.91 -9.23
C TYR A 73 -17.29 -8.93 -9.05
N GLY A 74 -18.24 -8.89 -9.99
CA GLY A 74 -19.34 -7.92 -9.98
C GLY A 74 -18.94 -6.52 -10.48
N ARG A 75 -17.71 -6.32 -10.94
CA ARG A 75 -17.22 -5.03 -11.40
C ARG A 75 -17.76 -4.72 -12.79
N THR A 76 -18.34 -3.55 -12.95
CA THR A 76 -18.74 -3.03 -14.28
C THR A 76 -17.54 -2.42 -15.02
N PRO A 77 -17.65 -2.16 -16.34
CA PRO A 77 -16.63 -1.40 -17.06
C PRO A 77 -16.24 -0.09 -16.35
N LEU A 78 -17.20 0.64 -15.78
CA LEU A 78 -16.93 1.88 -15.06
C LEU A 78 -16.03 1.68 -13.82
N HIS A 79 -16.16 0.57 -13.09
CA HIS A 79 -15.23 0.25 -11.99
C HIS A 79 -13.78 0.12 -12.48
N ILE A 80 -13.58 -0.56 -13.61
CA ILE A 80 -12.24 -0.81 -14.17
C ILE A 80 -11.63 0.50 -14.64
N HIS A 81 -12.37 1.26 -15.44
CA HIS A 81 -11.88 2.52 -16.02
C HIS A 81 -11.70 3.63 -14.98
N ALA A 82 -12.58 3.72 -13.98
CA ALA A 82 -12.42 4.63 -12.86
C ALA A 82 -11.17 4.31 -12.02
N GLY A 83 -10.93 3.03 -11.73
CA GLY A 83 -9.74 2.59 -11.02
C GLY A 83 -8.43 2.77 -11.81
N ALA A 84 -8.48 2.75 -13.13
CA ALA A 84 -7.34 3.03 -14.00
C ALA A 84 -7.16 4.54 -14.30
N GLY A 85 -8.23 5.34 -14.16
CA GLY A 85 -8.23 6.78 -14.47
C GLY A 85 -8.14 7.05 -15.96
N THR A 86 -8.77 6.21 -16.79
CA THR A 86 -8.75 6.38 -18.25
C THR A 86 -9.75 7.45 -18.70
N ALA A 87 -9.54 8.00 -19.90
CA ALA A 87 -10.48 8.94 -20.54
C ALA A 87 -11.88 8.30 -20.78
N MET A 88 -11.97 6.97 -20.74
CA MET A 88 -13.23 6.25 -20.91
C MET A 88 -14.24 6.47 -19.79
N VAL A 89 -13.84 6.99 -18.63
CA VAL A 89 -14.76 7.27 -17.51
C VAL A 89 -15.90 8.20 -17.96
N SER A 90 -15.59 9.32 -18.63
CA SER A 90 -16.59 10.25 -19.13
C SER A 90 -17.51 9.58 -20.18
N VAL A 91 -16.92 8.86 -21.14
CA VAL A 91 -17.63 8.17 -22.21
C VAL A 91 -18.61 7.13 -21.65
N LEU A 92 -18.16 6.33 -20.68
CA LEU A 92 -19.04 5.31 -20.07
C LEU A 92 -20.21 5.94 -19.29
N ILE A 93 -19.97 7.04 -18.60
CA ILE A 93 -21.02 7.79 -17.89
C ILE A 93 -22.02 8.36 -18.91
N GLU A 94 -21.55 8.99 -20.01
CA GLU A 94 -22.40 9.49 -21.09
C GLU A 94 -23.27 8.38 -21.74
N LEU A 95 -22.72 7.16 -21.84
CA LEU A 95 -23.42 5.98 -22.36
C LEU A 95 -24.39 5.35 -21.35
N GLY A 96 -24.55 5.94 -20.15
CA GLY A 96 -25.50 5.52 -19.14
C GLY A 96 -24.97 4.48 -18.15
N ALA A 97 -23.66 4.42 -17.94
CA ALA A 97 -23.11 3.58 -16.88
C ALA A 97 -23.62 4.03 -15.51
N ASP A 98 -24.04 3.09 -14.69
CA ASP A 98 -24.46 3.34 -13.31
C ASP A 98 -23.26 3.69 -12.44
N VAL A 99 -23.16 4.97 -12.05
CA VAL A 99 -22.07 5.52 -11.25
C VAL A 99 -22.03 4.99 -9.82
N ASN A 100 -23.16 4.42 -9.35
CA ASN A 100 -23.33 3.92 -7.98
C ASN A 100 -23.37 2.40 -7.89
N ARG A 101 -23.21 1.68 -9.01
CA ARG A 101 -23.20 0.23 -8.99
C ARG A 101 -22.13 -0.29 -8.04
N ALA A 102 -22.49 -1.15 -7.10
CA ALA A 102 -21.55 -1.84 -6.24
C ALA A 102 -21.10 -3.16 -6.87
N ASP A 103 -19.84 -3.52 -6.69
CA ASP A 103 -19.29 -4.84 -7.00
C ASP A 103 -19.66 -5.87 -5.90
N ASN A 104 -19.17 -7.12 -6.00
CA ASN A 104 -19.44 -8.18 -5.03
C ASN A 104 -18.87 -7.92 -3.61
N TYR A 105 -18.14 -6.85 -3.42
CA TYR A 105 -17.56 -6.43 -2.14
C TYR A 105 -18.15 -5.09 -1.65
N GLY A 106 -19.27 -4.67 -2.21
CA GLY A 106 -19.85 -3.37 -1.90
C GLY A 106 -19.07 -2.17 -2.45
N THR A 107 -18.00 -2.41 -3.22
CA THR A 107 -17.11 -1.36 -3.73
C THR A 107 -17.75 -0.69 -4.95
N THR A 108 -17.90 0.64 -4.92
CA THR A 108 -18.40 1.43 -6.06
C THR A 108 -17.24 1.92 -6.96
N PRO A 109 -17.52 2.44 -8.18
CA PRO A 109 -16.52 3.09 -9.00
C PRO A 109 -15.75 4.20 -8.27
N LEU A 110 -16.42 4.96 -7.38
CA LEU A 110 -15.79 6.01 -6.57
C LEU A 110 -14.77 5.45 -5.57
N HIS A 111 -15.06 4.33 -4.91
CA HIS A 111 -14.08 3.62 -4.07
C HIS A 111 -12.82 3.27 -4.86
N ARG A 112 -13.00 2.75 -6.08
CA ARG A 112 -11.88 2.36 -6.96
C ARG A 112 -11.03 3.54 -7.41
N ALA A 113 -11.69 4.64 -7.79
CA ALA A 113 -10.99 5.85 -8.23
C ALA A 113 -10.16 6.45 -7.09
N LEU A 114 -10.74 6.56 -5.89
CA LEU A 114 -10.08 7.08 -4.69
C LEU A 114 -8.95 6.18 -4.23
N GLY A 115 -9.19 4.88 -4.09
CA GLY A 115 -8.17 3.92 -3.65
C GLY A 115 -6.95 3.83 -4.57
N ASN A 116 -7.12 4.16 -5.86
CA ASN A 116 -6.05 4.20 -6.86
C ASN A 116 -5.52 5.61 -7.15
N GLY A 117 -5.96 6.64 -6.41
CA GLY A 117 -5.50 8.02 -6.55
C GLY A 117 -5.84 8.66 -7.91
N LYS A 118 -7.00 8.33 -8.50
CA LYS A 118 -7.42 8.82 -9.81
C LYS A 118 -8.29 10.07 -9.68
N ALA A 119 -7.67 11.19 -9.31
CA ALA A 119 -8.36 12.43 -8.95
C ALA A 119 -9.34 12.92 -10.02
N GLU A 120 -9.01 12.81 -11.31
CA GLU A 120 -9.90 13.20 -12.39
C GLU A 120 -11.13 12.28 -12.49
N ALA A 121 -10.95 10.98 -12.34
CA ALA A 121 -12.08 10.04 -12.29
C ALA A 121 -12.96 10.31 -11.06
N VAL A 122 -12.36 10.64 -9.91
CA VAL A 122 -13.11 11.07 -8.71
C VAL A 122 -13.96 12.29 -9.02
N ARG A 123 -13.38 13.32 -9.64
CA ARG A 123 -14.10 14.55 -10.02
C ARG A 123 -15.30 14.24 -10.91
N LEU A 124 -15.09 13.48 -11.98
CA LEU A 124 -16.14 13.09 -12.91
C LEU A 124 -17.28 12.32 -12.24
N LEU A 125 -16.94 11.32 -11.41
CA LEU A 125 -17.94 10.53 -10.68
C LEU A 125 -18.76 11.40 -9.72
N VAL A 126 -18.11 12.30 -8.98
CA VAL A 126 -18.79 13.24 -8.07
C VAL A 126 -19.72 14.19 -8.81
N GLU A 127 -19.31 14.72 -9.95
CA GLU A 127 -20.12 15.61 -10.80
C GLU A 127 -21.36 14.89 -11.38
N HIS A 128 -21.27 13.57 -11.58
CA HIS A 128 -22.37 12.75 -12.11
C HIS A 128 -23.14 12.00 -11.01
N GLY A 129 -23.07 12.44 -9.77
CA GLY A 129 -23.94 11.97 -8.69
C GLY A 129 -23.51 10.66 -8.03
N ALA A 130 -22.21 10.40 -7.98
CA ALA A 130 -21.71 9.29 -7.17
C ALA A 130 -22.08 9.49 -5.70
N ASP A 131 -22.56 8.42 -5.06
CA ASP A 131 -22.83 8.41 -3.62
C ASP A 131 -21.49 8.46 -2.85
N LEU A 132 -21.26 9.60 -2.20
CA LEU A 132 -20.03 9.86 -1.46
C LEU A 132 -19.92 9.06 -0.15
N ASN A 133 -21.05 8.53 0.32
CA ASN A 133 -21.18 7.81 1.59
C ASN A 133 -21.56 6.33 1.41
N ALA A 134 -21.55 5.81 0.18
CA ALA A 134 -21.79 4.39 -0.06
C ALA A 134 -20.84 3.53 0.75
N LEU A 135 -21.33 2.51 1.44
CA LEU A 135 -20.49 1.65 2.28
C LEU A 135 -20.13 0.36 1.53
N ASN A 136 -18.84 0.00 1.59
CA ASN A 136 -18.38 -1.32 1.17
C ASN A 136 -18.69 -2.39 2.23
N ASP A 137 -18.38 -3.66 1.95
CA ASP A 137 -18.63 -4.79 2.89
C ASP A 137 -17.84 -4.70 4.20
N ARG A 138 -16.87 -3.76 4.30
CA ARG A 138 -16.15 -3.45 5.54
C ARG A 138 -16.77 -2.30 6.32
N GLY A 139 -17.91 -1.76 5.85
CA GLY A 139 -18.56 -0.61 6.44
C GLY A 139 -17.83 0.72 6.19
N GLN A 140 -16.96 0.81 5.18
CA GLN A 140 -16.14 1.98 4.90
C GLN A 140 -16.70 2.78 3.72
N SER A 141 -16.77 4.10 3.88
CA SER A 141 -17.05 5.02 2.76
C SER A 141 -15.86 5.11 1.79
N PRO A 142 -16.07 5.63 0.55
CA PRO A 142 -14.99 5.74 -0.43
C PRO A 142 -13.77 6.52 0.08
N LEU A 143 -13.98 7.64 0.77
CA LEU A 143 -12.89 8.44 1.31
C LEU A 143 -12.19 7.74 2.47
N GLU A 144 -12.96 7.12 3.37
CA GLU A 144 -12.40 6.36 4.50
C GLU A 144 -11.54 5.19 4.04
N ALA A 145 -12.04 4.37 3.10
CA ALA A 145 -11.28 3.26 2.53
C ALA A 145 -9.98 3.73 1.87
N ALA A 146 -10.01 4.89 1.17
CA ALA A 146 -8.83 5.47 0.57
C ALA A 146 -7.81 5.98 1.60
N MET A 147 -8.25 6.66 2.67
CA MET A 147 -7.36 7.14 3.73
C MET A 147 -6.72 5.99 4.51
N LEU A 148 -7.50 4.94 4.83
CA LEU A 148 -7.01 3.73 5.51
C LEU A 148 -5.96 2.96 4.72
N SER A 149 -6.02 2.97 3.39
CA SER A 149 -5.11 2.23 2.51
C SER A 149 -4.02 3.08 1.87
N CYS A 150 -3.99 4.40 2.15
CA CYS A 150 -3.04 5.31 1.52
C CYS A 150 -1.60 5.03 1.96
N SER A 151 -0.70 5.01 0.99
CA SER A 151 0.74 4.99 1.20
C SER A 151 1.36 6.36 0.88
N ASN A 152 2.63 6.54 1.22
CA ASN A 152 3.35 7.81 1.00
C ASN A 152 3.29 8.32 -0.46
N VAL A 153 3.19 7.42 -1.44
CA VAL A 153 3.07 7.78 -2.87
C VAL A 153 1.69 8.35 -3.20
N GLY A 154 0.66 7.95 -2.44
CA GLY A 154 -0.74 8.35 -2.63
C GLY A 154 -1.12 9.69 -1.98
N ILE A 155 -0.23 10.34 -1.23
CA ILE A 155 -0.54 11.55 -0.44
C ILE A 155 -1.12 12.67 -1.31
N ILE A 156 -0.46 13.01 -2.43
CA ILE A 156 -0.88 14.13 -3.30
C ILE A 156 -2.27 13.89 -3.90
N PRO A 157 -2.56 12.78 -4.60
CA PRO A 157 -3.89 12.57 -5.15
C PRO A 157 -4.97 12.37 -4.08
N LEU A 158 -4.62 11.84 -2.90
CA LEU A 158 -5.55 11.72 -1.79
C LEU A 158 -5.97 13.10 -1.25
N ALA A 159 -5.01 14.02 -1.07
CA ALA A 159 -5.31 15.38 -0.58
C ALA A 159 -6.28 16.12 -1.49
N ALA A 160 -6.02 16.10 -2.81
CA ALA A 160 -6.91 16.72 -3.79
C ALA A 160 -8.33 16.14 -3.74
N SER A 161 -8.43 14.81 -3.63
CA SER A 161 -9.73 14.12 -3.55
C SER A 161 -10.43 14.36 -2.22
N ALA A 162 -9.71 14.32 -1.11
CA ALA A 162 -10.25 14.56 0.23
C ALA A 162 -10.83 15.99 0.33
N LYS A 163 -10.11 16.99 -0.18
CA LYS A 163 -10.60 18.37 -0.24
C LYS A 163 -11.91 18.50 -1.01
N LEU A 164 -12.00 17.84 -2.17
CA LEU A 164 -13.23 17.83 -2.96
C LEU A 164 -14.38 17.21 -2.17
N LEU A 165 -14.20 16.00 -1.61
CA LEU A 165 -15.27 15.27 -0.94
C LEU A 165 -15.71 15.97 0.37
N THR A 166 -14.78 16.48 1.16
CA THR A 166 -15.11 17.24 2.39
C THR A 166 -15.82 18.54 2.07
N SER A 167 -15.47 19.23 0.97
CA SER A 167 -16.21 20.42 0.50
C SER A 167 -17.67 20.11 0.09
N LYS A 168 -17.97 18.86 -0.22
CA LYS A 168 -19.31 18.33 -0.50
C LYS A 168 -20.02 17.78 0.75
N GLY A 169 -19.42 17.93 1.92
CA GLY A 169 -20.05 17.57 3.19
C GLY A 169 -19.76 16.14 3.68
N VAL A 170 -18.80 15.43 3.08
CA VAL A 170 -18.36 14.13 3.61
C VAL A 170 -17.72 14.35 4.98
N PRO A 171 -18.24 13.69 6.06
CA PRO A 171 -17.70 13.87 7.40
C PRO A 171 -16.33 13.22 7.55
N VAL A 172 -15.50 13.80 8.43
CA VAL A 172 -14.22 13.20 8.84
C VAL A 172 -14.46 12.35 10.07
N THR A 173 -14.16 11.03 9.97
CA THR A 173 -14.31 10.07 11.07
C THR A 173 -13.05 9.99 11.94
N THR A 174 -13.16 9.34 13.10
CA THR A 174 -11.99 9.10 13.98
C THR A 174 -10.97 8.21 13.29
N GLU A 175 -11.42 7.19 12.58
CA GLU A 175 -10.59 6.25 11.82
C GLU A 175 -9.80 6.95 10.71
N MET A 176 -10.41 7.93 10.03
CA MET A 176 -9.73 8.78 9.05
C MET A 176 -8.61 9.60 9.72
N LYS A 177 -8.85 10.21 10.89
CA LYS A 177 -7.83 10.95 11.64
C LYS A 177 -6.65 10.09 12.00
N GLU A 178 -6.89 8.95 12.64
CA GLU A 178 -5.84 7.99 13.00
C GLU A 178 -5.05 7.50 11.79
N SER A 179 -5.71 7.36 10.62
CA SER A 179 -5.05 6.94 9.40
C SER A 179 -4.12 8.01 8.85
N ILE A 180 -4.53 9.29 8.91
CA ILE A 180 -3.67 10.40 8.49
C ILE A 180 -2.52 10.60 9.49
N GLU A 181 -2.72 10.40 10.79
CA GLU A 181 -1.64 10.41 11.78
C GLU A 181 -0.58 9.35 11.47
N ARG A 182 -1.00 8.09 11.22
CA ARG A 182 -0.10 7.00 10.81
C ARG A 182 0.61 7.30 9.49
N LEU A 183 -0.11 7.85 8.51
CA LEU A 183 0.46 8.23 7.22
C LEU A 183 1.53 9.31 7.39
N ALA A 184 1.26 10.32 8.20
CA ALA A 184 2.20 11.42 8.48
C ALA A 184 3.46 10.91 9.19
N GLN A 185 3.33 10.03 10.19
CA GLN A 185 4.45 9.38 10.87
C GLN A 185 5.28 8.54 9.89
N SER A 186 4.60 7.73 9.06
CA SER A 186 5.26 6.92 8.03
C SER A 186 6.01 7.79 7.02
N PHE A 187 5.41 8.88 6.56
CA PHE A 187 6.06 9.78 5.62
C PHE A 187 7.32 10.41 6.22
N GLU A 188 7.26 10.91 7.46
CA GLU A 188 8.44 11.48 8.13
C GLU A 188 9.55 10.44 8.35
N PHE A 189 9.19 9.18 8.64
CA PHE A 189 10.17 8.10 8.77
C PHE A 189 10.91 7.81 7.46
N TYR A 190 10.19 7.79 6.31
CA TYR A 190 10.79 7.49 5.00
C TYR A 190 11.24 8.73 4.22
N ARG A 191 11.11 9.92 4.79
CA ARG A 191 11.33 11.21 4.13
C ARG A 191 12.68 11.31 3.41
N ASP A 192 13.76 10.89 4.05
CA ASP A 192 15.11 10.98 3.50
C ASP A 192 15.32 10.10 2.26
N SER A 193 14.51 9.07 2.13
CA SER A 193 14.49 8.14 1.00
C SER A 193 13.51 8.55 -0.10
N PHE A 194 12.70 9.59 0.15
CA PHE A 194 11.68 10.04 -0.80
C PHE A 194 12.29 10.87 -1.93
N ASN A 195 11.62 10.88 -3.09
CA ASN A 195 12.05 11.69 -4.23
C ASN A 195 12.07 13.18 -3.84
N LYS A 196 13.27 13.79 -3.86
CA LYS A 196 13.50 15.18 -3.42
C LYS A 196 12.69 16.21 -4.21
N ASP A 197 12.45 15.96 -5.49
CA ASP A 197 11.68 16.86 -6.36
C ASP A 197 10.19 16.86 -6.00
N MET A 198 9.71 15.77 -5.42
CA MET A 198 8.32 15.63 -5.00
C MET A 198 8.07 16.07 -3.56
N LEU A 199 9.13 16.19 -2.73
CA LEU A 199 9.00 16.53 -1.31
C LEU A 199 8.16 17.79 -1.05
N PRO A 200 8.39 18.95 -1.73
CA PRO A 200 7.62 20.16 -1.43
C PRO A 200 6.12 19.98 -1.67
N LYS A 201 5.75 19.33 -2.78
CA LYS A 201 4.34 19.07 -3.11
C LYS A 201 3.71 18.04 -2.17
N THR A 202 4.48 17.04 -1.76
CA THR A 202 3.99 16.02 -0.82
C THR A 202 3.82 16.61 0.58
N ASP A 203 4.71 17.52 1.00
CA ASP A 203 4.60 18.26 2.25
C ASP A 203 3.32 19.11 2.28
N GLU A 204 3.08 19.90 1.23
CA GLU A 204 1.87 20.72 1.11
C GLU A 204 0.60 19.85 1.15
N ALA A 205 0.57 18.75 0.41
CA ALA A 205 -0.55 17.83 0.38
C ALA A 205 -0.78 17.15 1.74
N LEU A 206 0.28 16.79 2.46
CA LEU A 206 0.16 16.20 3.79
C LEU A 206 -0.31 17.23 4.82
N ASP A 207 0.19 18.46 4.75
CA ASP A 207 -0.30 19.57 5.58
C ASP A 207 -1.79 19.83 5.35
N GLU A 208 -2.24 19.78 4.09
CA GLU A 208 -3.66 19.89 3.73
C GLU A 208 -4.50 18.74 4.34
N LEU A 209 -4.03 17.48 4.23
CA LEU A 209 -4.70 16.34 4.85
C LEU A 209 -4.79 16.46 6.37
N CYS A 210 -3.70 16.89 7.04
CA CYS A 210 -3.69 17.13 8.47
C CYS A 210 -4.69 18.23 8.88
N ALA A 211 -4.73 19.32 8.11
CA ALA A 211 -5.68 20.40 8.35
C ALA A 211 -7.14 19.95 8.16
N LEU A 212 -7.44 19.19 7.10
CA LEU A 212 -8.78 18.65 6.83
C LEU A 212 -9.26 17.68 7.92
N THR A 213 -8.37 16.89 8.47
CA THR A 213 -8.70 15.90 9.50
C THR A 213 -8.59 16.44 10.93
N GLY A 214 -8.00 17.63 11.12
CA GLY A 214 -7.70 18.19 12.45
C GLY A 214 -6.61 17.44 13.18
N THR A 215 -5.70 16.79 12.46
CA THR A 215 -4.55 16.08 13.01
C THR A 215 -3.33 16.98 13.10
N VAL A 216 -2.42 16.67 14.03
CA VAL A 216 -1.16 17.41 14.19
C VAL A 216 -0.08 16.68 13.40
N ARG A 217 0.55 17.40 12.48
CA ARG A 217 1.70 16.83 11.76
C ARG A 217 2.84 16.55 12.72
N PRO A 218 3.44 15.34 12.72
CA PRO A 218 4.61 15.05 13.53
C PRO A 218 5.81 15.92 13.11
N PRO A 219 6.71 16.26 14.05
CA PRO A 219 7.94 16.97 13.72
C PRO A 219 8.80 16.13 12.77
N ARG A 220 9.64 16.81 11.99
CA ARG A 220 10.62 16.11 11.15
C ARG A 220 11.51 15.22 11.98
N MET A 221 11.60 13.95 11.61
CA MET A 221 12.50 13.02 12.25
C MET A 221 13.95 13.32 11.83
N GLN A 222 14.81 13.52 12.83
CA GLN A 222 16.25 13.60 12.61
C GLN A 222 16.82 12.19 12.68
N LYS A 223 17.45 11.73 11.61
CA LYS A 223 18.16 10.45 11.58
C LYS A 223 19.58 10.62 12.07
N HIS A 224 20.10 9.60 12.74
CA HIS A 224 21.48 9.56 13.22
C HIS A 224 22.47 9.67 12.05
N ASN A 225 23.48 10.53 12.21
CA ASN A 225 24.46 10.81 11.16
C ASN A 225 25.67 9.84 11.14
N GLY A 226 25.62 8.80 11.95
CA GLY A 226 26.68 7.80 12.08
C GLY A 226 27.88 8.23 12.96
N ARG A 227 27.85 9.44 13.57
CA ARG A 227 28.99 10.02 14.30
C ARG A 227 28.63 10.47 15.71
N ASP A 228 27.45 10.98 15.92
CA ASP A 228 27.04 11.56 17.20
C ASP A 228 26.80 10.46 18.24
N THR A 229 26.99 10.80 19.51
CA THR A 229 26.70 9.90 20.63
C THR A 229 25.22 9.49 20.65
N ILE A 230 24.95 8.20 20.80
CA ILE A 230 23.63 7.63 20.86
C ILE A 230 23.14 7.62 22.30
N THR A 231 22.06 8.34 22.57
CA THR A 231 21.48 8.43 23.91
C THR A 231 20.18 7.64 23.96
N VAL A 232 20.07 6.73 24.93
CA VAL A 232 18.83 6.01 25.24
C VAL A 232 18.05 6.82 26.28
N ALA A 233 16.85 7.28 25.92
CA ALA A 233 16.00 8.06 26.79
C ALA A 233 15.52 7.26 28.02
N GLN A 234 15.11 7.95 29.08
CA GLN A 234 14.43 7.33 30.23
C GLN A 234 13.02 6.91 29.83
N GLY A 235 12.55 5.76 30.31
CA GLY A 235 11.18 5.29 30.03
C GLY A 235 11.04 3.77 29.98
N SER A 236 9.90 3.29 29.50
CA SER A 236 9.70 1.88 29.24
C SER A 236 10.59 1.44 28.07
N TRP A 237 10.96 0.17 28.04
CA TRP A 237 11.80 -0.39 26.96
C TRP A 237 11.14 -0.24 25.59
N GLN A 238 9.78 -0.34 25.53
CA GLN A 238 9.03 -0.16 24.29
C GLN A 238 9.24 1.25 23.72
N LYS A 239 9.14 2.27 24.59
CA LYS A 239 9.36 3.66 24.19
C LYS A 239 10.80 3.89 23.78
N GLN A 240 11.76 3.36 24.53
CA GLN A 240 13.19 3.41 24.20
C GLN A 240 13.48 2.77 22.84
N TYR A 241 12.86 1.61 22.58
CA TYR A 241 13.01 0.89 21.31
C TYR A 241 12.44 1.71 20.14
N GLU A 242 11.25 2.28 20.29
CA GLU A 242 10.62 3.14 19.30
C GLU A 242 11.47 4.37 18.98
N ASP A 243 12.00 5.04 20.00
CA ASP A 243 12.88 6.21 19.85
C ASP A 243 14.17 5.85 19.12
N LEU A 244 14.80 4.73 19.49
CA LEU A 244 15.98 4.21 18.80
C LEU A 244 15.69 3.79 17.36
N TRP A 245 14.55 3.15 17.11
CA TRP A 245 14.11 2.82 15.77
C TRP A 245 13.98 4.08 14.90
N ASN A 246 13.28 5.07 15.40
CA ASN A 246 13.05 6.32 14.67
C ASN A 246 14.35 7.09 14.41
N TYR A 247 15.30 7.02 15.32
CA TYR A 247 16.58 7.75 15.24
C TYR A 247 17.65 7.00 14.44
N LEU A 248 17.84 5.69 14.67
CA LEU A 248 18.97 4.92 14.13
C LEU A 248 18.66 4.17 12.82
N VAL A 249 17.38 3.81 12.59
CA VAL A 249 17.02 2.97 11.44
C VAL A 249 16.71 3.84 10.24
N PRO A 250 17.40 3.66 9.10
CA PRO A 250 17.10 4.39 7.87
C PRO A 250 15.82 3.88 7.22
N GLY A 251 15.21 4.69 6.35
CA GLY A 251 14.06 4.29 5.55
C GLY A 251 14.37 3.14 4.58
N HIS A 252 15.60 3.06 4.09
CA HIS A 252 16.08 1.99 3.20
C HIS A 252 17.53 1.63 3.49
N GLY A 253 17.91 0.39 3.20
CA GLY A 253 19.28 -0.10 3.33
C GLY A 253 19.68 -0.44 4.75
N SER A 254 20.98 -0.61 4.97
CA SER A 254 21.57 -0.89 6.27
C SER A 254 21.70 0.38 7.10
N ALA A 255 21.72 0.24 8.42
CA ALA A 255 21.97 1.36 9.32
C ALA A 255 23.42 1.89 9.19
N ALA A 256 23.64 3.11 9.65
CA ALA A 256 24.97 3.74 9.64
C ALA A 256 25.93 3.19 10.72
N THR A 257 25.40 2.53 11.74
CA THR A 257 26.13 2.01 12.90
C THR A 257 25.66 0.60 13.25
N ALA A 258 26.52 -0.14 13.98
CA ALA A 258 26.14 -1.48 14.49
C ALA A 258 24.93 -1.40 15.42
N GLN A 259 24.82 -0.36 16.23
CA GLN A 259 23.66 -0.12 17.11
C GLN A 259 22.37 0.02 16.30
N GLY A 260 22.40 0.83 15.26
CA GLY A 260 21.26 1.00 14.35
C GLY A 260 20.90 -0.30 13.63
N GLU A 261 21.90 -1.10 13.25
CA GLU A 261 21.65 -2.38 12.58
C GLU A 261 21.03 -3.42 13.53
N VAL A 262 21.44 -3.47 14.79
CA VAL A 262 20.85 -4.34 15.82
C VAL A 262 19.36 -3.99 16.01
N ILE A 263 19.04 -2.70 16.16
CA ILE A 263 17.64 -2.25 16.27
C ILE A 263 16.86 -2.57 14.98
N ARG A 264 17.46 -2.38 13.80
CA ARG A 264 16.82 -2.66 12.50
C ARG A 264 16.51 -4.15 12.33
N ILE A 265 17.46 -5.02 12.67
CA ILE A 265 17.30 -6.46 12.57
C ILE A 265 16.16 -6.94 13.49
N THR A 266 16.22 -6.60 14.77
CA THR A 266 15.25 -7.06 15.76
C THR A 266 13.84 -6.59 15.42
N GLY A 267 13.67 -5.36 14.93
CA GLY A 267 12.38 -4.85 14.51
C GLY A 267 11.83 -5.51 13.26
N LYS A 268 12.68 -5.78 12.27
CA LYS A 268 12.25 -6.50 11.06
C LYS A 268 11.88 -7.96 11.35
N ILE A 269 12.61 -8.64 12.24
CA ILE A 269 12.26 -10.00 12.68
C ILE A 269 10.89 -9.98 13.33
N ARG A 270 10.67 -9.06 14.26
CA ARG A 270 9.37 -8.89 14.92
C ARG A 270 8.24 -8.62 13.92
N ASP A 271 8.44 -7.72 12.96
CA ASP A 271 7.44 -7.38 11.96
C ASP A 271 7.11 -8.56 11.03
N GLU A 272 8.11 -9.34 10.60
CA GLU A 272 7.92 -10.52 9.77
C GLU A 272 7.13 -11.61 10.48
N LEU A 273 7.42 -11.86 11.75
CA LEU A 273 6.75 -12.92 12.52
C LEU A 273 5.33 -12.50 12.94
N MET A 274 5.17 -11.30 13.52
CA MET A 274 3.87 -10.84 14.03
C MET A 274 2.86 -10.46 12.93
N ARG A 275 3.31 -9.90 11.80
CA ARG A 275 2.40 -9.45 10.74
C ARG A 275 2.22 -10.45 9.61
N ASN A 276 3.28 -11.16 9.26
CA ASN A 276 3.31 -12.08 8.12
C ASN A 276 3.31 -13.56 8.56
N GLY A 277 3.31 -13.86 9.86
CA GLY A 277 3.37 -15.22 10.37
C GLY A 277 4.58 -16.00 9.84
N GLY A 278 5.70 -15.31 9.57
CA GLY A 278 6.91 -15.91 9.01
C GLY A 278 6.78 -16.39 7.55
N ALA A 279 5.77 -15.93 6.81
CA ALA A 279 5.53 -16.37 5.42
C ALA A 279 6.74 -16.18 4.50
N ASN A 280 7.56 -15.14 4.75
CA ASN A 280 8.78 -14.86 3.99
C ASN A 280 10.05 -15.40 4.67
N TRP A 281 9.92 -16.29 5.67
CA TRP A 281 11.04 -16.80 6.44
C TRP A 281 12.00 -17.64 5.58
N SER A 282 13.05 -16.97 5.06
CA SER A 282 14.02 -17.52 4.12
C SER A 282 15.37 -17.82 4.76
N ARG A 283 16.30 -18.39 4.00
CA ARG A 283 17.70 -18.56 4.41
C ARG A 283 18.34 -17.24 4.86
N GLN A 284 17.96 -16.14 4.27
CA GLN A 284 18.50 -14.81 4.60
C GLN A 284 18.10 -14.37 6.02
N TRP A 285 16.86 -14.59 6.42
CA TRP A 285 16.39 -14.30 7.78
C TRP A 285 17.15 -15.10 8.83
N ARG A 286 17.45 -16.39 8.54
CA ARG A 286 18.27 -17.22 9.43
C ARG A 286 19.70 -16.70 9.56
N MET A 287 20.31 -16.22 8.46
CA MET A 287 21.65 -15.61 8.52
C MET A 287 21.66 -14.37 9.39
N ILE A 288 20.64 -13.53 9.29
CA ILE A 288 20.49 -12.29 10.06
C ILE A 288 20.36 -12.58 11.54
N LEU A 289 19.49 -13.51 11.91
CA LEU A 289 19.29 -13.87 13.31
C LEU A 289 20.53 -14.52 13.93
N ASN A 290 21.29 -15.28 13.14
CA ASN A 290 22.57 -15.84 13.58
C ASN A 290 23.67 -14.78 13.76
N ALA A 291 23.63 -13.69 13.01
CA ALA A 291 24.63 -12.60 13.14
C ALA A 291 24.38 -11.71 14.39
N LEU A 292 23.17 -11.71 14.93
CA LEU A 292 22.79 -10.82 16.02
C LEU A 292 23.60 -11.04 17.31
N PRO A 293 23.83 -12.28 17.83
CA PRO A 293 24.66 -12.53 18.99
C PRO A 293 26.12 -12.11 18.79
N GLU A 294 26.65 -12.21 17.57
CA GLU A 294 28.01 -11.80 17.24
C GLU A 294 28.14 -10.27 17.29
N LEU A 295 27.20 -9.56 16.65
CA LEU A 295 27.14 -8.10 16.71
C LEU A 295 27.05 -7.60 18.16
N MET A 296 26.19 -8.19 18.98
CA MET A 296 25.97 -7.78 20.36
C MET A 296 27.03 -8.29 21.35
N SER A 297 27.99 -9.11 20.91
CA SER A 297 29.19 -9.47 21.68
C SER A 297 30.33 -8.53 21.43
N SER A 298 30.27 -7.64 20.47
CA SER A 298 31.28 -6.65 20.16
C SER A 298 31.25 -5.46 21.13
N ALA A 299 32.37 -4.75 21.25
CA ALA A 299 32.53 -3.57 22.10
C ALA A 299 32.13 -3.85 23.57
N ASN A 300 31.31 -3.01 24.20
CA ASN A 300 30.76 -3.28 25.53
C ASN A 300 29.67 -4.35 25.44
N SER A 301 30.11 -5.61 25.67
CA SER A 301 29.21 -6.76 25.53
C SER A 301 28.15 -6.79 26.63
N LEU A 302 27.02 -7.40 26.32
CA LEU A 302 26.04 -7.82 27.31
C LEU A 302 26.66 -8.79 28.34
N SER A 303 26.13 -8.86 29.54
CA SER A 303 26.55 -9.84 30.55
C SER A 303 26.40 -11.28 30.01
N LYS A 304 27.17 -12.22 30.57
CA LYS A 304 27.13 -13.62 30.15
C LYS A 304 25.69 -14.19 30.16
N GLN A 305 24.94 -13.87 31.22
CA GLN A 305 23.54 -14.31 31.34
C GLN A 305 22.64 -13.73 30.24
N GLN A 306 22.79 -12.46 29.89
CA GLN A 306 22.05 -11.80 28.80
C GLN A 306 22.41 -12.37 27.43
N LEU A 307 23.68 -12.70 27.19
CA LEU A 307 24.12 -13.36 25.95
C LEU A 307 23.55 -14.79 25.82
N GLU A 308 23.44 -15.52 26.93
CA GLU A 308 22.79 -16.85 26.95
C GLU A 308 21.29 -16.73 26.61
N ARG A 309 20.60 -15.74 27.18
CA ARG A 309 19.19 -15.41 26.85
C ARG A 309 19.03 -15.02 25.37
N LEU A 310 19.90 -14.16 24.85
CA LEU A 310 19.89 -13.77 23.44
C LEU A 310 20.05 -14.97 22.51
N LYS A 311 20.97 -15.89 22.82
CA LYS A 311 21.18 -17.11 22.04
C LYS A 311 19.98 -18.07 22.14
N ALA A 312 19.37 -18.19 23.32
CA ALA A 312 18.17 -19.00 23.53
C ALA A 312 16.99 -18.46 22.73
N ALA A 313 16.72 -17.14 22.80
CA ALA A 313 15.66 -16.47 22.01
C ALA A 313 15.92 -16.62 20.50
N SER A 314 17.14 -16.37 20.03
CA SER A 314 17.49 -16.57 18.61
C SER A 314 17.28 -18.02 18.15
N SER A 315 17.65 -19.00 19.00
CA SER A 315 17.48 -20.43 18.68
C SER A 315 16.01 -20.86 18.67
N ALA A 316 15.20 -20.36 19.59
CA ALA A 316 13.76 -20.62 19.63
C ALA A 316 13.07 -20.12 18.34
N ILE A 317 13.34 -18.88 17.93
CA ILE A 317 12.82 -18.31 16.69
C ILE A 317 13.26 -19.12 15.46
N LEU A 318 14.53 -19.59 15.43
CA LEU A 318 15.05 -20.42 14.33
C LEU A 318 14.42 -21.81 14.24
N ALA A 319 14.07 -22.41 15.38
CA ALA A 319 13.60 -23.80 15.45
C ALA A 319 12.10 -23.92 15.12
N GLN A 320 11.30 -23.00 15.59
CA GLN A 320 9.83 -23.14 15.58
C GLN A 320 9.16 -22.19 14.58
N GLY A 321 9.84 -21.14 14.08
CA GLY A 321 9.18 -20.02 13.41
C GLY A 321 8.22 -19.33 14.38
N ASP A 322 8.54 -19.42 15.69
CA ASP A 322 7.63 -19.13 16.78
C ASP A 322 7.36 -17.62 16.84
N ASP A 323 6.09 -17.28 16.78
CA ASP A 323 5.51 -15.95 16.98
C ASP A 323 5.24 -15.67 18.47
N ASP A 324 5.96 -16.34 19.39
CA ASP A 324 5.87 -16.08 20.82
C ASP A 324 6.28 -14.64 21.14
N ASP A 325 5.28 -13.86 21.51
CA ASP A 325 5.44 -12.42 21.82
C ASP A 325 6.52 -12.20 22.88
N GLU A 326 6.65 -13.06 23.90
CA GLU A 326 7.65 -12.91 24.96
C GLU A 326 9.08 -13.04 24.44
N THR A 327 9.33 -13.98 23.54
CA THR A 327 10.64 -14.19 22.92
C THR A 327 11.04 -13.03 22.02
N LEU A 328 10.10 -12.48 21.25
CA LEU A 328 10.33 -11.31 20.39
C LEU A 328 10.55 -10.03 21.21
N GLU A 329 9.78 -9.85 22.29
CA GLU A 329 9.97 -8.73 23.20
C GLU A 329 11.32 -8.79 23.91
N GLU A 330 11.75 -9.97 24.37
CA GLU A 330 13.05 -10.18 24.97
C GLU A 330 14.18 -9.80 24.02
N LEU A 331 14.09 -10.18 22.75
CA LEU A 331 15.06 -9.83 21.72
C LEU A 331 15.20 -8.31 21.58
N CYS A 332 14.07 -7.59 21.53
CA CYS A 332 14.03 -6.14 21.46
C CYS A 332 14.58 -5.46 22.73
N GLN A 333 14.27 -5.99 23.90
CA GLN A 333 14.79 -5.47 25.18
C GLN A 333 16.29 -5.60 25.28
N LEU A 334 16.86 -6.77 24.91
CA LEU A 334 18.31 -6.99 24.89
C LEU A 334 18.99 -6.08 23.90
N ALA A 335 18.37 -5.79 22.74
CA ALA A 335 18.89 -4.81 21.78
C ALA A 335 18.97 -3.41 22.38
N VAL A 336 17.95 -2.92 23.06
CA VAL A 336 17.95 -1.62 23.76
C VAL A 336 19.06 -1.57 24.82
N GLN A 337 19.20 -2.63 25.63
CA GLN A 337 20.20 -2.71 26.69
C GLN A 337 21.62 -2.66 26.11
N TRP A 338 21.86 -3.35 24.99
CA TRP A 338 23.17 -3.32 24.34
C TRP A 338 23.50 -1.95 23.76
N VAL A 339 22.52 -1.29 23.13
CA VAL A 339 22.69 0.09 22.64
C VAL A 339 23.03 1.04 23.79
N ALA A 340 22.35 0.91 24.93
CA ALA A 340 22.60 1.73 26.12
C ALA A 340 24.03 1.54 26.69
N LEU A 341 24.61 0.35 26.57
CA LEU A 341 25.99 0.05 26.97
C LEU A 341 27.03 0.64 25.98
N ASN A 342 26.59 0.96 24.76
CA ASN A 342 27.47 1.41 23.67
C ASN A 342 26.99 2.77 23.12
N PRO A 343 27.15 3.87 23.88
CA PRO A 343 26.70 5.19 23.42
C PRO A 343 27.53 5.74 22.26
N ASP A 344 28.78 5.35 22.13
CA ASP A 344 29.64 5.79 21.03
C ASP A 344 29.34 4.95 19.77
N PRO A 345 29.16 5.59 18.60
CA PRO A 345 28.84 4.90 17.39
C PRO A 345 29.89 3.86 16.98
N ILE A 346 29.49 2.63 16.80
CA ILE A 346 30.33 1.53 16.33
C ILE A 346 30.16 1.44 14.82
N PRO A 347 31.22 1.60 14.01
CA PRO A 347 31.15 1.41 12.57
C PRO A 347 30.58 0.03 12.22
N LEU A 348 29.68 -0.01 11.24
CA LEU A 348 29.11 -1.25 10.76
C LEU A 348 29.95 -1.81 9.61
N ASP A 349 30.54 -2.99 9.82
CA ASP A 349 31.20 -3.73 8.74
C ASP A 349 30.16 -4.20 7.69
N PRO A 350 30.59 -4.38 6.42
CA PRO A 350 29.71 -4.89 5.37
C PRO A 350 29.05 -6.20 5.77
N GLN A 351 27.73 -6.21 5.80
CA GLN A 351 26.97 -7.39 6.21
C GLN A 351 26.75 -8.34 5.02
N PRO A 352 26.79 -9.68 5.26
CA PRO A 352 26.64 -10.68 4.21
C PRO A 352 25.18 -10.82 3.72
N TYR A 353 24.25 -10.05 4.28
CA TYR A 353 22.83 -10.08 3.99
C TYR A 353 22.33 -8.71 3.49
N LYS A 354 21.27 -8.72 2.69
CA LYS A 354 20.51 -7.53 2.27
C LYS A 354 19.07 -7.67 2.77
N LEU A 355 18.63 -6.73 3.58
CA LEU A 355 17.23 -6.62 4.07
C LEU A 355 16.53 -5.45 3.41
#